data_bfa8e1dfb423ff74a8e4a2f0b82b32cf
#
_entry.id   bfa8e1dfb423ff74a8e4a2f0b82b32cf
#
_cell.length_a   1.000
_cell.length_b   1.000
_cell.length_c   1.000
_cell.angle_alpha   90.00
_cell.angle_beta   90.00
_cell.angle_gamma   90.00
#
_symmetry.space_group_name_H-M   'P 1'
#
loop_
_entity.id
_entity.type
_entity.pdbx_description
1 polymer ?
#
loop_
_entity_poly.entity_id
_entity_poly.type
_entity_poly.pdbx_seq_one_letter_code
_entity_poly.pdbx_strand_id
1 'polypeptide(L)'
;MIAQQVKEIIENQLENAQVFIRDFTGGGDHLEVNVVWPGFEGMSRVRQQQTVYGLLNHLIGDGKPIHALSMKTWAVAPAELSRPADAYYGI
;
A
#
# COMPACT_ATOMS: atom_id res chain seq x y z
N MET A 1 3.76 4.73 13.78
CA MET A 1 4.61 4.10 12.73
C MET A 1 4.13 4.52 11.37
N ILE A 2 5.07 4.74 10.47
CA ILE A 2 4.71 5.21 9.11
C ILE A 2 3.86 4.18 8.36
N ALA A 3 4.12 2.89 8.53
CA ALA A 3 3.32 1.84 7.90
C ALA A 3 1.86 1.93 8.32
N GLN A 4 1.61 2.17 9.60
CA GLN A 4 0.25 2.33 10.11
C GLN A 4 -0.42 3.56 9.51
N GLN A 5 0.31 4.66 9.39
CA GLN A 5 -0.22 5.87 8.78
C GLN A 5 -0.61 5.66 7.32
N VAL A 6 0.25 4.96 6.56
CA VAL A 6 -0.01 4.66 5.16
C VAL A 6 -1.28 3.82 5.03
N LYS A 7 -1.40 2.79 5.86
CA LYS A 7 -2.58 1.92 5.85
C LYS A 7 -3.84 2.72 6.13
N GLU A 8 -3.81 3.57 7.15
CA GLU A 8 -4.97 4.37 7.53
C GLU A 8 -5.37 5.35 6.43
N ILE A 9 -4.41 6.00 5.80
CA ILE A 9 -4.68 6.94 4.71
C ILE A 9 -5.42 6.22 3.58
N ILE A 10 -4.90 5.07 3.17
CA ILE A 10 -5.49 4.34 2.05
C ILE A 10 -6.88 3.84 2.42
N GLU A 11 -7.03 3.27 3.60
CA GLU A 11 -8.32 2.71 4.02
C GLU A 11 -9.39 3.78 4.20
N ASN A 12 -8.99 4.97 4.62
CA ASN A 12 -9.93 6.08 4.79
C ASN A 12 -10.41 6.63 3.45
N GLN A 13 -9.59 6.55 2.41
CA GLN A 13 -9.91 7.10 1.10
C GLN A 13 -10.54 6.08 0.17
N LEU A 14 -10.19 4.80 0.31
CA LEU A 14 -10.69 3.73 -0.53
C LEU A 14 -11.53 2.79 0.32
N GLU A 15 -12.84 3.00 0.30
CA GLU A 15 -13.76 2.22 1.13
C GLU A 15 -13.66 0.73 0.81
N ASN A 16 -13.52 -0.08 1.86
CA ASN A 16 -13.40 -1.53 1.78
C ASN A 16 -12.07 -2.01 1.18
N ALA A 17 -11.07 -1.13 1.07
CA ALA A 17 -9.74 -1.56 0.64
C ALA A 17 -9.07 -2.40 1.74
N GLN A 18 -8.28 -3.39 1.31
CA GLN A 18 -7.41 -4.15 2.20
C GLN A 18 -5.99 -3.75 1.90
N VAL A 19 -5.21 -3.42 2.91
CA VAL A 19 -3.85 -2.93 2.75
C VAL A 19 -2.89 -3.81 3.53
N PHE A 20 -1.86 -4.31 2.85
CA PHE A 20 -0.81 -5.14 3.45
C PHE A 20 0.52 -4.46 3.20
N ILE A 21 1.26 -4.15 4.25
CA ILE A 21 2.50 -3.39 4.14
C ILE A 21 3.65 -4.18 4.72
N ARG A 22 4.76 -4.22 3.98
CA ARG A 22 6.01 -4.78 4.44
C ARG A 22 7.04 -3.65 4.54
N ASP A 23 7.70 -3.55 5.69
CA ASP A 23 8.75 -2.56 5.95
C ASP A 23 10.09 -3.28 5.92
N PHE A 24 10.85 -3.12 4.84
CA PHE A 24 12.09 -3.87 4.64
C PHE A 24 13.21 -3.46 5.58
N THR A 25 13.21 -2.22 6.04
CA THR A 25 14.30 -1.70 6.87
C THR A 25 13.96 -1.62 8.34
N GLY A 26 12.66 -1.76 8.67
CA GLY A 26 12.19 -1.57 10.04
C GLY A 26 12.03 -0.11 10.43
N GLY A 27 12.54 0.81 9.63
CA GLY A 27 12.47 2.25 9.93
C GLY A 27 11.47 3.03 9.08
N GLY A 28 10.78 2.36 8.18
CA GLY A 28 9.79 3.02 7.32
C GLY A 28 10.36 3.65 6.06
N ASP A 29 11.68 3.54 5.82
CA ASP A 29 12.32 4.16 4.67
C ASP A 29 11.93 3.50 3.35
N HIS A 30 11.81 2.18 3.35
CA HIS A 30 11.53 1.39 2.16
C HIS A 30 10.34 0.49 2.46
N LEU A 31 9.19 0.82 1.86
CA LEU A 31 7.95 0.08 2.10
C LEU A 31 7.49 -0.63 0.84
N GLU A 32 6.95 -1.83 1.00
CA GLU A 32 6.16 -2.49 -0.03
C GLU A 32 4.70 -2.40 0.39
N VAL A 33 3.88 -1.76 -0.44
CA VAL A 33 2.47 -1.55 -0.15
C VAL A 33 1.64 -2.37 -1.12
N ASN A 34 0.78 -3.21 -0.59
CA ASN A 34 -0.10 -4.07 -1.39
C ASN A 34 -1.54 -3.64 -1.09
N VAL A 35 -2.26 -3.22 -2.12
CA VAL A 35 -3.62 -2.71 -1.98
C VAL A 35 -4.59 -3.56 -2.78
N VAL A 36 -5.60 -4.09 -2.11
CA VAL A 36 -6.69 -4.82 -2.74
C VAL A 36 -7.95 -3.97 -2.60
N TRP A 37 -8.53 -3.55 -3.71
CA TRP A 37 -9.70 -2.70 -3.68
C TRP A 37 -10.62 -3.04 -4.85
N PRO A 38 -11.89 -3.38 -4.60
CA PRO A 38 -12.81 -3.73 -5.69
C PRO A 38 -12.98 -2.62 -6.73
N GLY A 39 -12.82 -1.36 -6.32
CA GLY A 39 -12.92 -0.23 -7.23
C GLY A 39 -11.83 -0.18 -8.30
N PHE A 40 -10.79 -0.99 -8.19
CA PHE A 40 -9.76 -1.08 -9.22
C PHE A 40 -10.20 -1.87 -10.45
N GLU A 41 -11.31 -2.58 -10.38
CA GLU A 41 -11.76 -3.38 -11.50
C GLU A 41 -12.03 -2.49 -12.71
N GLY A 42 -11.50 -2.90 -13.86
CA GLY A 42 -11.62 -2.11 -15.09
C GLY A 42 -10.57 -1.03 -15.25
N MET A 43 -9.77 -0.75 -14.23
CA MET A 43 -8.68 0.21 -14.32
C MET A 43 -7.40 -0.46 -14.80
N SER A 44 -6.60 0.26 -15.60
CA SER A 44 -5.25 -0.20 -15.95
C SER A 44 -4.39 -0.25 -14.68
N ARG A 45 -3.32 -1.06 -14.73
CA ARG A 45 -2.39 -1.14 -13.59
C ARG A 45 -1.80 0.23 -13.26
N VAL A 46 -1.47 1.01 -14.29
CA VAL A 46 -0.92 2.36 -14.10
C VAL A 46 -1.92 3.25 -13.36
N ARG A 47 -3.19 3.22 -13.75
CA ARG A 47 -4.20 4.04 -13.08
C ARG A 47 -4.43 3.61 -11.64
N GLN A 48 -4.41 2.31 -11.39
CA GLN A 48 -4.54 1.79 -10.03
C GLN A 48 -3.43 2.35 -9.15
N GLN A 49 -2.19 2.29 -9.64
CA GLN A 49 -1.05 2.77 -8.87
C GLN A 49 -1.08 4.28 -8.71
N GLN A 50 -1.47 5.02 -9.74
CA GLN A 50 -1.60 6.47 -9.64
C GLN A 50 -2.63 6.89 -8.60
N THR A 51 -3.71 6.15 -8.50
CA THR A 51 -4.74 6.41 -7.50
C THR A 51 -4.15 6.35 -6.09
N VAL A 52 -3.37 5.32 -5.80
CA VAL A 52 -2.77 5.15 -4.47
C VAL A 52 -1.64 6.15 -4.25
N TYR A 53 -0.78 6.38 -5.23
CA TYR A 53 0.30 7.37 -5.11
C TYR A 53 -0.25 8.76 -4.84
N GLY A 54 -1.38 9.11 -5.45
CA GLY A 54 -2.00 10.39 -5.22
C GLY A 54 -2.38 10.63 -3.76
N LEU A 55 -2.61 9.56 -3.02
CA LEU A 55 -2.94 9.65 -1.60
C LEU A 55 -1.69 9.78 -0.72
N LEU A 56 -0.54 9.33 -1.21
CA LEU A 56 0.67 9.17 -0.40
C LEU A 56 1.82 10.07 -0.82
N ASN A 57 1.73 10.78 -1.95
CA ASN A 57 2.88 11.48 -2.51
C ASN A 57 3.47 12.53 -1.57
N HIS A 58 2.68 13.07 -0.65
CA HIS A 58 3.18 14.03 0.33
C HIS A 58 4.10 13.41 1.37
N LEU A 59 4.15 12.08 1.44
CA LEU A 59 4.99 11.35 2.40
C LEU A 59 6.23 10.73 1.74
N ILE A 60 6.36 10.84 0.41
CA ILE A 60 7.39 10.14 -0.35
C ILE A 60 8.35 11.14 -0.97
N GLY A 61 9.66 10.88 -0.85
CA GLY A 61 10.69 11.69 -1.47
C GLY A 61 11.81 12.06 -0.52
N ASP A 62 12.73 12.91 -1.00
CA ASP A 62 13.83 13.40 -0.20
C ASP A 62 13.31 14.27 0.94
N GLY A 63 13.81 14.01 2.14
CA GLY A 63 13.34 14.74 3.32
C GLY A 63 11.97 14.33 3.80
N LYS A 64 11.37 13.31 3.19
CA LYS A 64 10.07 12.80 3.59
C LYS A 64 10.24 11.48 4.36
N PRO A 65 9.20 11.05 5.10
CA PRO A 65 9.28 9.80 5.88
C PRO A 65 9.57 8.56 5.05
N ILE A 66 9.12 8.53 3.78
CA ILE A 66 9.31 7.37 2.91
C ILE A 66 10.27 7.75 1.79
N HIS A 67 11.42 7.07 1.70
CA HIS A 67 12.39 7.29 0.64
C HIS A 67 12.03 6.52 -0.63
N ALA A 68 11.58 5.28 -0.47
CA ALA A 68 11.22 4.43 -1.58
C ALA A 68 9.99 3.61 -1.25
N LEU A 69 9.14 3.41 -2.25
CA LEU A 69 7.91 2.67 -2.08
C LEU A 69 7.69 1.78 -3.29
N SER A 70 7.53 0.48 -3.03
CA SER A 70 7.05 -0.48 -4.02
C SER A 70 5.56 -0.65 -3.83
N MET A 71 4.82 -0.76 -4.91
CA MET A 71 3.38 -0.87 -4.82
C MET A 71 2.86 -1.96 -5.74
N LYS A 72 1.93 -2.74 -5.23
CA LYS A 72 1.16 -3.68 -6.02
C LYS A 72 -0.31 -3.47 -5.74
N THR A 73 -1.13 -3.59 -6.77
CA THR A 73 -2.56 -3.33 -6.66
C THR A 73 -3.35 -4.44 -7.33
N TRP A 74 -4.49 -4.78 -6.74
CA TRP A 74 -5.39 -5.81 -7.26
C TRP A 74 -6.84 -5.42 -6.99
N ALA A 75 -7.73 -5.81 -7.90
CA ALA A 75 -9.17 -5.70 -7.66
C ALA A 75 -9.64 -6.84 -6.75
N VAL A 76 -9.00 -8.01 -6.84
CA VAL A 76 -9.31 -9.19 -6.03
C VAL A 76 -8.03 -9.70 -5.43
N ALA A 77 -8.05 -10.07 -4.16
CA ALA A 77 -6.87 -10.52 -3.44
C ALA A 77 -6.24 -11.74 -4.11
N PRO A 78 -4.95 -11.69 -4.47
CA PRO A 78 -4.25 -12.86 -4.97
C PRO A 78 -3.98 -13.86 -3.84
N ALA A 79 -3.78 -15.13 -4.20
CA ALA A 79 -3.55 -16.17 -3.21
C ALA A 79 -2.35 -15.87 -2.30
N GLU A 80 -1.33 -15.22 -2.82
CA GLU A 80 -0.12 -14.91 -2.07
C GLU A 80 -0.37 -13.94 -0.92
N LEU A 81 -1.43 -13.14 -0.96
CA LEU A 81 -1.77 -12.22 0.12
C LEU A 81 -2.62 -12.87 1.21
N SER A 82 -3.07 -14.09 1.02
CA SER A 82 -3.81 -14.81 2.06
C SER A 82 -2.88 -15.62 2.97
N ARG A 83 -1.56 -15.42 2.85
CA ARG A 83 -0.57 -16.06 3.72
C ARG A 83 -0.67 -15.57 5.15
N PRO A 84 -0.11 -16.35 6.10
CA PRO A 84 -0.08 -15.93 7.50
C PRO A 84 0.59 -14.56 7.68
N ALA A 85 0.23 -13.89 8.76
CA ALA A 85 0.65 -12.52 9.04
C ALA A 85 2.16 -12.33 9.16
N ASP A 86 2.95 -13.39 9.33
CA ASP A 86 4.40 -13.28 9.40
C ASP A 86 5.02 -12.92 8.05
N ALA A 87 4.29 -13.08 6.94
CA ALA A 87 4.78 -12.71 5.62
C ALA A 87 4.65 -11.20 5.32
N TYR A 88 3.67 -10.53 5.96
CA TYR A 88 3.41 -9.10 5.79
C TYR A 88 2.98 -8.50 7.12
N TYR A 89 3.24 -7.21 7.29
CA TYR A 89 2.66 -6.50 8.44
C TYR A 89 1.17 -6.30 8.14
N GLY A 90 0.36 -7.24 8.57
CA GLY A 90 -1.08 -7.20 8.38
C GLY A 90 -1.74 -6.28 9.41
N ILE A 91 -1.42 -5.05 9.34
CA ILE A 91 -1.96 -4.06 10.28
C ILE A 91 -3.30 -3.52 9.88
#